data_f46d400728a01d01ef1577ed0aa80207
#
_entry.id   f46d400728a01d01ef1577ed0aa80207
#
_cell.length_a   1.000
_cell.length_b   1.000
_cell.length_c   1.000
_cell.angle_alpha   90.00
_cell.angle_beta   90.00
_cell.angle_gamma   90.00
#
_symmetry.space_group_name_H-M   'P 1'
#
loop_
_entity.id
_entity.type
_entity.pdbx_description
1 polymer ?
#
loop_
_entity_poly.entity_id
_entity_poly.type
_entity_poly.pdbx_seq_one_letter_code
_entity_poly.pdbx_strand_id
1 'polypeptide(L)'
;DNLIKQMGADESTLSRLRKTGRLSQGKSGEYDKVRHRIMFPIHDRRGRVIAFGGRALDDDGPKYLNSPETELFHKGRELYGLYLARRSQAKLDRILVVEGYMDVVALAQFGFRNCVATLGTATTGDHAELLFRAADEVVYCFDGDRAGRKAAWRALESTLPRLRDGRQARFLFLPDGEDPDSMVRKAGADGFSALLDEAQPLSDFLFDHFTGEVDMTALDGRAKLVELARPALETLPAGVFRDMMFARLETLAQHRLTPGNRAPAKENAQPRRTRPSQSRTPMRMAMAHLVQNPGLATTVQNMDALEGCDIAGFEIWRELVDFCAKSPNMSTAQLLELWH
;
A
#
# COMPACT_ATOMS: atom_id res chain seq x y z
N ASP A 1 -33.94 -10.96 4.75
CA ASP A 1 -33.31 -12.31 4.92
C ASP A 1 -33.37 -13.13 3.64
N ASN A 2 -33.11 -12.47 2.51
CA ASN A 2 -33.18 -13.10 1.20
C ASN A 2 -31.93 -13.97 0.95
N LEU A 3 -30.78 -13.55 1.45
CA LEU A 3 -29.53 -14.28 1.25
C LEU A 3 -29.56 -15.66 1.94
N ILE A 4 -30.01 -15.72 3.18
CA ILE A 4 -30.18 -16.99 3.92
C ILE A 4 -31.18 -17.91 3.20
N LYS A 5 -32.30 -17.34 2.72
CA LYS A 5 -33.31 -18.12 1.97
C LYS A 5 -32.79 -18.70 0.65
N GLN A 6 -31.94 -17.94 -0.05
CA GLN A 6 -31.41 -18.34 -1.36
C GLN A 6 -30.22 -19.31 -1.25
N MET A 7 -29.35 -19.11 -0.26
CA MET A 7 -28.12 -19.91 -0.13
C MET A 7 -28.28 -21.15 0.74
N GLY A 8 -29.35 -21.21 1.57
CA GLY A 8 -29.62 -22.28 2.52
C GLY A 8 -29.26 -21.91 3.96
N ALA A 9 -29.94 -22.57 4.90
CA ALA A 9 -29.81 -22.34 6.33
C ALA A 9 -29.01 -23.45 7.06
N ASP A 10 -28.27 -24.29 6.30
CA ASP A 10 -27.40 -25.28 6.92
C ASP A 10 -26.19 -24.60 7.62
N GLU A 11 -25.69 -25.21 8.69
CA GLU A 11 -24.67 -24.61 9.53
C GLU A 11 -23.36 -24.32 8.77
N SER A 12 -23.01 -25.11 7.76
CA SER A 12 -21.82 -24.86 6.91
C SER A 12 -21.99 -23.57 6.12
N THR A 13 -23.13 -23.35 5.50
CA THR A 13 -23.46 -22.13 4.76
C THR A 13 -23.53 -20.92 5.67
N LEU A 14 -24.23 -21.03 6.82
CA LEU A 14 -24.31 -19.95 7.80
C LEU A 14 -22.94 -19.58 8.35
N SER A 15 -22.08 -20.55 8.65
CA SER A 15 -20.70 -20.32 9.09
C SER A 15 -19.88 -19.52 8.04
N ARG A 16 -20.01 -19.84 6.75
CA ARG A 16 -19.35 -19.10 5.66
C ARG A 16 -19.90 -17.69 5.53
N LEU A 17 -21.21 -17.49 5.65
CA LEU A 17 -21.84 -16.17 5.59
C LEU A 17 -21.41 -15.28 6.79
N ARG A 18 -21.27 -15.86 7.99
CA ARG A 18 -20.70 -15.16 9.16
C ARG A 18 -19.25 -14.74 8.92
N LYS A 19 -18.40 -15.67 8.48
CA LYS A 19 -16.97 -15.40 8.19
C LYS A 19 -16.77 -14.34 7.13
N THR A 20 -17.64 -14.27 6.14
CA THR A 20 -17.61 -13.24 5.08
C THR A 20 -18.33 -11.95 5.49
N GLY A 21 -18.85 -11.88 6.72
CA GLY A 21 -19.52 -10.70 7.26
C GLY A 21 -20.84 -10.36 6.54
N ARG A 22 -21.55 -11.37 6.05
CA ARG A 22 -22.84 -11.21 5.36
C ARG A 22 -24.03 -11.20 6.32
N LEU A 23 -23.85 -11.78 7.48
CA LEU A 23 -24.88 -11.84 8.52
C LEU A 23 -24.58 -10.88 9.66
N SER A 24 -25.63 -10.43 10.32
CA SER A 24 -25.61 -9.70 11.57
C SER A 24 -26.53 -10.38 12.59
N GLN A 25 -26.17 -10.28 13.86
CA GLN A 25 -26.98 -10.82 14.96
C GLN A 25 -27.99 -9.76 15.43
N GLY A 26 -29.27 -10.11 15.44
CA GLY A 26 -30.36 -9.30 15.98
C GLY A 26 -31.01 -9.96 17.17
N LYS A 27 -32.03 -9.30 17.76
CA LYS A 27 -32.81 -9.81 18.90
C LYS A 27 -33.57 -11.09 18.55
N SER A 28 -34.02 -11.22 17.30
CA SER A 28 -34.83 -12.34 16.79
C SER A 28 -34.02 -13.37 15.98
N GLY A 29 -32.68 -13.34 16.03
CA GLY A 29 -31.82 -14.24 15.29
C GLY A 29 -30.92 -13.53 14.29
N GLU A 30 -30.26 -14.30 13.42
CA GLU A 30 -29.40 -13.78 12.37
C GLU A 30 -30.21 -13.22 11.21
N TYR A 31 -29.70 -12.17 10.60
CA TYR A 31 -30.29 -11.53 9.45
C TYR A 31 -29.23 -11.03 8.46
N ASP A 32 -29.66 -10.84 7.20
CA ASP A 32 -28.81 -10.28 6.15
C ASP A 32 -28.32 -8.89 6.54
N LYS A 33 -27.00 -8.73 6.67
CA LYS A 33 -26.37 -7.45 7.10
C LYS A 33 -26.65 -6.32 6.13
N VAL A 34 -26.74 -6.62 4.82
CA VAL A 34 -26.93 -5.65 3.76
C VAL A 34 -28.33 -5.79 3.19
N ARG A 35 -29.19 -4.80 3.46
CA ARG A 35 -30.59 -4.75 3.01
C ARG A 35 -30.89 -3.39 2.38
N HIS A 36 -31.80 -3.32 1.40
CA HIS A 36 -32.19 -2.11 0.70
C HIS A 36 -31.00 -1.27 0.17
N ARG A 37 -30.05 -1.96 -0.50
CA ARG A 37 -28.84 -1.35 -1.03
C ARG A 37 -28.53 -1.83 -2.42
N ILE A 38 -27.98 -0.93 -3.25
CA ILE A 38 -27.28 -1.30 -4.47
C ILE A 38 -25.93 -1.85 -4.06
N MET A 39 -25.59 -3.04 -4.58
CA MET A 39 -24.38 -3.77 -4.22
C MET A 39 -23.31 -3.63 -5.28
N PHE A 40 -22.11 -3.28 -4.86
CA PHE A 40 -20.92 -3.12 -5.68
C PHE A 40 -19.92 -4.23 -5.31
N PRO A 41 -19.65 -5.20 -6.21
CA PRO A 41 -18.66 -6.24 -5.93
C PRO A 41 -17.24 -5.63 -5.92
N ILE A 42 -16.47 -5.99 -4.90
CA ILE A 42 -15.06 -5.64 -4.76
C ILE A 42 -14.26 -6.86 -5.21
N HIS A 43 -13.37 -6.67 -6.18
CA HIS A 43 -12.60 -7.73 -6.79
C HIS A 43 -11.15 -7.71 -6.32
N ASP A 44 -10.57 -8.89 -6.15
CA ASP A 44 -9.12 -9.05 -6.04
C ASP A 44 -8.43 -8.85 -7.41
N ARG A 45 -7.11 -8.90 -7.43
CA ARG A 45 -6.31 -8.74 -8.66
C ARG A 45 -6.56 -9.82 -9.73
N ARG A 46 -7.19 -10.93 -9.37
CA ARG A 46 -7.57 -12.04 -10.28
C ARG A 46 -9.01 -11.94 -10.74
N GLY A 47 -9.77 -10.95 -10.28
CA GLY A 47 -11.17 -10.75 -10.61
C GLY A 47 -12.15 -11.57 -9.80
N ARG A 48 -11.70 -12.20 -8.71
CA ARG A 48 -12.59 -12.90 -7.78
C ARG A 48 -13.24 -11.87 -6.85
N VAL A 49 -14.53 -12.01 -6.60
CA VAL A 49 -15.25 -11.17 -5.66
C VAL A 49 -14.83 -11.57 -4.24
N ILE A 50 -14.24 -10.62 -3.50
CA ILE A 50 -13.74 -10.80 -2.13
C ILE A 50 -14.56 -10.04 -1.09
N ALA A 51 -15.31 -9.02 -1.51
CA ALA A 51 -16.14 -8.19 -0.66
C ALA A 51 -17.21 -7.46 -1.47
N PHE A 52 -18.03 -6.67 -0.79
CA PHE A 52 -19.01 -5.80 -1.42
C PHE A 52 -19.08 -4.45 -0.72
N GLY A 53 -19.27 -3.39 -1.49
CA GLY A 53 -19.79 -2.12 -1.04
C GLY A 53 -21.31 -2.08 -1.25
N GLY A 54 -22.01 -1.33 -0.43
CA GLY A 54 -23.46 -1.14 -0.56
C GLY A 54 -23.84 0.31 -0.39
N ARG A 55 -24.60 0.88 -1.37
CA ARG A 55 -25.19 2.22 -1.24
C ARG A 55 -26.67 2.09 -0.91
N ALA A 56 -27.13 2.77 0.16
CA ALA A 56 -28.53 2.79 0.53
C ALA A 56 -29.41 3.36 -0.59
N LEU A 57 -30.61 2.77 -0.75
CA LEU A 57 -31.63 3.26 -1.68
C LEU A 57 -32.53 4.30 -1.01
N ASP A 58 -32.55 4.32 0.31
CA ASP A 58 -33.31 5.22 1.18
C ASP A 58 -32.37 5.88 2.20
N ASP A 59 -32.89 6.77 3.02
CA ASP A 59 -32.14 7.50 4.04
C ASP A 59 -32.05 6.75 5.37
N ASP A 60 -32.50 5.49 5.43
CA ASP A 60 -32.40 4.65 6.62
C ASP A 60 -30.98 4.11 6.82
N GLY A 61 -30.23 4.73 7.71
CA GLY A 61 -28.89 4.30 8.11
C GLY A 61 -27.75 4.92 7.30
N PRO A 62 -26.53 4.37 7.37
CA PRO A 62 -25.38 4.95 6.70
C PRO A 62 -25.53 4.86 5.18
N LYS A 63 -25.33 5.99 4.47
CA LYS A 63 -25.40 6.09 3.00
C LYS A 63 -24.55 5.01 2.31
N TYR A 64 -23.36 4.75 2.83
CA TYR A 64 -22.45 3.70 2.36
C TYR A 64 -22.12 2.69 3.45
N LEU A 65 -22.10 1.41 3.07
CA LEU A 65 -21.75 0.31 3.95
C LEU A 65 -20.84 -0.67 3.22
N ASN A 66 -19.61 -0.80 3.67
CA ASN A 66 -18.66 -1.78 3.13
C ASN A 66 -18.65 -3.05 3.97
N SER A 67 -18.26 -4.18 3.35
CA SER A 67 -17.94 -5.40 4.07
C SER A 67 -16.95 -5.09 5.21
N PRO A 68 -17.05 -5.81 6.35
CA PRO A 68 -16.01 -5.75 7.38
C PRO A 68 -14.70 -6.35 6.85
N GLU A 69 -13.62 -6.16 7.60
CA GLU A 69 -12.38 -6.91 7.41
C GLU A 69 -12.64 -8.42 7.53
N THR A 70 -12.03 -9.20 6.65
CA THR A 70 -12.13 -10.67 6.64
C THR A 70 -10.78 -11.27 6.26
N GLU A 71 -10.65 -12.59 6.35
CA GLU A 71 -9.44 -13.29 5.85
C GLU A 71 -9.14 -13.03 4.37
N LEU A 72 -10.16 -12.71 3.58
CA LEU A 72 -10.06 -12.45 2.14
C LEU A 72 -10.01 -10.97 1.77
N PHE A 73 -10.38 -10.08 2.66
CA PHE A 73 -10.60 -8.66 2.36
C PHE A 73 -10.01 -7.75 3.43
N HIS A 74 -9.04 -6.94 3.03
CA HIS A 74 -8.42 -5.91 3.85
C HIS A 74 -8.52 -4.56 3.14
N LYS A 75 -9.31 -3.63 3.69
CA LYS A 75 -9.55 -2.30 3.08
C LYS A 75 -8.28 -1.53 2.78
N GLY A 76 -7.28 -1.65 3.64
CA GLY A 76 -5.98 -0.99 3.46
C GLY A 76 -5.08 -1.61 2.39
N ARG A 77 -5.50 -2.70 1.73
CA ARG A 77 -4.72 -3.43 0.72
C ARG A 77 -5.46 -3.66 -0.59
N GLU A 78 -6.73 -3.23 -0.67
CA GLU A 78 -7.56 -3.44 -1.85
C GLU A 78 -8.13 -2.10 -2.32
N LEU A 79 -8.24 -1.94 -3.64
CA LEU A 79 -8.81 -0.76 -4.29
C LEU A 79 -10.01 -1.20 -5.13
N TYR A 80 -11.14 -0.51 -4.95
CA TYR A 80 -12.29 -0.71 -5.82
C TYR A 80 -11.94 -0.31 -7.26
N GLY A 81 -12.35 -1.10 -8.23
CA GLY A 81 -12.15 -0.80 -9.65
C GLY A 81 -10.79 -1.21 -10.22
N LEU A 82 -9.76 -1.54 -9.41
CA LEU A 82 -8.40 -1.82 -9.89
C LEU A 82 -8.35 -2.98 -10.91
N TYR A 83 -9.08 -4.06 -10.66
CA TYR A 83 -9.16 -5.18 -11.60
C TYR A 83 -9.79 -4.75 -12.94
N LEU A 84 -10.87 -3.97 -12.89
CA LEU A 84 -11.57 -3.47 -14.08
C LEU A 84 -10.71 -2.47 -14.85
N ALA A 85 -10.04 -1.55 -14.16
CA ALA A 85 -9.11 -0.59 -14.76
C ALA A 85 -8.00 -1.33 -15.54
N ARG A 86 -7.38 -2.34 -14.93
CA ARG A 86 -6.32 -3.13 -15.58
C ARG A 86 -6.81 -3.98 -16.75
N ARG A 87 -8.10 -4.32 -16.80
CA ARG A 87 -8.69 -5.02 -17.95
C ARG A 87 -9.11 -4.10 -19.07
N SER A 88 -9.33 -2.82 -18.78
CA SER A 88 -9.79 -1.87 -19.79
C SER A 88 -8.71 -1.49 -20.82
N GLN A 89 -7.44 -1.60 -20.43
CA GLN A 89 -6.29 -1.24 -21.28
C GLN A 89 -5.12 -2.18 -20.98
N ALA A 90 -4.35 -2.51 -22.02
CA ALA A 90 -3.17 -3.39 -21.90
C ALA A 90 -2.06 -2.78 -21.01
N LYS A 91 -1.89 -1.45 -21.08
CA LYS A 91 -1.03 -0.65 -20.23
C LYS A 91 -1.78 0.60 -19.82
N LEU A 92 -1.77 0.93 -18.53
CA LEU A 92 -2.29 2.19 -18.01
C LEU A 92 -1.16 3.22 -17.99
N ASP A 93 -1.32 4.32 -18.73
CA ASP A 93 -0.37 5.45 -18.67
C ASP A 93 -0.51 6.17 -17.34
N ARG A 94 -1.77 6.41 -16.90
CA ARG A 94 -2.10 6.98 -15.60
C ARG A 94 -3.23 6.22 -14.94
N ILE A 95 -3.29 6.29 -13.60
CA ILE A 95 -4.40 5.79 -12.80
C ILE A 95 -4.96 6.92 -11.93
N LEU A 96 -6.30 7.07 -11.95
CA LEU A 96 -7.00 8.07 -11.17
C LEU A 96 -7.53 7.46 -9.88
N VAL A 97 -7.26 8.10 -8.75
CA VAL A 97 -7.71 7.68 -7.42
C VAL A 97 -8.74 8.66 -6.90
N VAL A 98 -9.94 8.17 -6.58
CA VAL A 98 -11.04 8.94 -6.00
C VAL A 98 -11.43 8.35 -4.64
N GLU A 99 -12.34 9.00 -3.90
CA GLU A 99 -12.73 8.56 -2.57
C GLU A 99 -13.80 7.46 -2.59
N GLY A 100 -14.78 7.55 -3.50
CA GLY A 100 -15.95 6.70 -3.53
C GLY A 100 -16.06 5.81 -4.77
N TYR A 101 -16.66 4.63 -4.60
CA TYR A 101 -16.93 3.75 -5.73
C TYR A 101 -18.04 4.27 -6.66
N MET A 102 -18.88 5.20 -6.21
CA MET A 102 -19.83 5.88 -7.09
C MET A 102 -19.11 6.79 -8.07
N ASP A 103 -18.06 7.48 -7.63
CA ASP A 103 -17.25 8.34 -8.51
C ASP A 103 -16.55 7.49 -9.58
N VAL A 104 -16.05 6.30 -9.20
CA VAL A 104 -15.48 5.36 -10.18
C VAL A 104 -16.51 4.95 -11.23
N VAL A 105 -17.74 4.65 -10.81
CA VAL A 105 -18.82 4.27 -11.74
C VAL A 105 -19.20 5.42 -12.64
N ALA A 106 -19.36 6.63 -12.09
CA ALA A 106 -19.69 7.82 -12.85
C ALA A 106 -18.61 8.16 -13.89
N LEU A 107 -17.35 8.23 -13.44
CA LEU A 107 -16.21 8.50 -14.31
C LEU A 107 -16.07 7.46 -15.43
N ALA A 108 -16.31 6.18 -15.12
CA ALA A 108 -16.28 5.12 -16.13
C ALA A 108 -17.34 5.27 -17.23
N GLN A 109 -18.53 5.84 -16.91
CA GLN A 109 -19.57 6.17 -17.90
C GLN A 109 -19.11 7.26 -18.87
N PHE A 110 -18.24 8.18 -18.42
CA PHE A 110 -17.66 9.24 -19.25
C PHE A 110 -16.33 8.83 -19.91
N GLY A 111 -15.96 7.54 -19.84
CA GLY A 111 -14.78 7.00 -20.52
C GLY A 111 -13.53 6.85 -19.64
N PHE A 112 -13.50 7.37 -18.41
CA PHE A 112 -12.37 7.26 -17.48
C PHE A 112 -12.37 5.88 -16.79
N ARG A 113 -11.99 4.85 -17.54
CA ARG A 113 -11.98 3.44 -17.05
C ARG A 113 -10.75 3.10 -16.21
N ASN A 114 -9.77 3.99 -16.16
CA ASN A 114 -8.55 3.90 -15.36
C ASN A 114 -8.72 4.48 -13.94
N CYS A 115 -9.95 4.53 -13.43
CA CYS A 115 -10.30 5.07 -12.14
C CYS A 115 -10.46 3.98 -11.08
N VAL A 116 -9.98 4.25 -9.87
CA VAL A 116 -10.10 3.39 -8.68
C VAL A 116 -10.49 4.20 -7.45
N ALA A 117 -11.05 3.53 -6.44
CA ALA A 117 -11.36 4.19 -5.17
C ALA A 117 -10.80 3.44 -3.97
N THR A 118 -10.50 4.19 -2.91
CA THR A 118 -10.30 3.65 -1.57
C THR A 118 -11.65 3.19 -0.99
N LEU A 119 -11.61 2.32 0.02
CA LEU A 119 -12.80 1.63 0.53
C LEU A 119 -13.26 2.19 1.87
N GLY A 120 -13.35 3.52 1.97
CA GLY A 120 -13.72 4.22 3.21
C GLY A 120 -12.57 4.23 4.23
N THR A 121 -11.34 4.18 3.74
CA THR A 121 -10.11 4.34 4.53
C THR A 121 -9.19 5.33 3.84
N ALA A 122 -8.28 5.96 4.59
CA ALA A 122 -7.22 6.76 3.98
C ALA A 122 -6.34 5.90 3.06
N THR A 123 -5.72 6.53 2.07
CA THR A 123 -4.70 5.88 1.22
C THR A 123 -3.56 5.37 2.10
N THR A 124 -3.17 4.11 1.88
CA THR A 124 -2.08 3.45 2.60
C THR A 124 -0.85 3.28 1.71
N GLY A 125 0.30 2.93 2.31
CA GLY A 125 1.49 2.56 1.54
C GLY A 125 1.30 1.31 0.67
N ASP A 126 0.42 0.37 1.06
CA ASP A 126 0.05 -0.80 0.26
C ASP A 126 -0.79 -0.36 -0.97
N HIS A 127 -1.71 0.59 -0.78
CA HIS A 127 -2.45 1.20 -1.91
C HIS A 127 -1.50 1.88 -2.89
N ALA A 128 -0.57 2.72 -2.40
CA ALA A 128 0.41 3.40 -3.25
C ALA A 128 1.26 2.40 -4.05
N GLU A 129 1.70 1.32 -3.43
CA GLU A 129 2.46 0.27 -4.13
C GLU A 129 1.61 -0.46 -5.19
N LEU A 130 0.31 -0.70 -4.93
CA LEU A 130 -0.60 -1.29 -5.91
C LEU A 130 -0.83 -0.37 -7.11
N LEU A 131 -1.00 0.92 -6.86
CA LEU A 131 -1.20 1.95 -7.88
C LEU A 131 0.03 2.02 -8.80
N PHE A 132 1.24 2.13 -8.25
CA PHE A 132 2.49 2.18 -9.02
C PHE A 132 2.87 0.88 -9.71
N ARG A 133 2.26 -0.25 -9.34
CA ARG A 133 2.35 -1.49 -10.14
C ARG A 133 1.39 -1.49 -11.32
N ALA A 134 0.38 -0.65 -11.31
CA ALA A 134 -0.62 -0.55 -12.37
C ALA A 134 -0.27 0.53 -13.39
N ALA A 135 0.28 1.67 -12.95
CA ALA A 135 0.66 2.80 -13.82
C ALA A 135 1.87 3.53 -13.23
N ASP A 136 2.63 4.20 -14.09
CA ASP A 136 3.76 5.03 -13.67
C ASP A 136 3.30 6.40 -13.13
N GLU A 137 2.13 6.89 -13.56
CA GLU A 137 1.52 8.12 -13.06
C GLU A 137 0.25 7.82 -12.24
N VAL A 138 0.17 8.40 -11.03
CA VAL A 138 -0.99 8.34 -10.14
C VAL A 138 -1.53 9.75 -9.95
N VAL A 139 -2.81 9.97 -10.27
CA VAL A 139 -3.50 11.23 -10.02
C VAL A 139 -4.52 11.01 -8.90
N TYR A 140 -4.32 11.65 -7.77
CA TYR A 140 -5.24 11.67 -6.65
C TYR A 140 -6.23 12.82 -6.83
N CYS A 141 -7.52 12.52 -6.90
CA CYS A 141 -8.58 13.51 -7.05
C CYS A 141 -9.40 13.57 -5.75
N PHE A 142 -9.43 14.75 -5.14
CA PHE A 142 -10.10 15.02 -3.89
C PHE A 142 -11.08 16.17 -4.03
N ASP A 143 -12.11 16.16 -3.17
CA ASP A 143 -12.98 17.28 -3.00
C ASP A 143 -12.20 18.51 -2.55
N GLY A 144 -12.59 19.72 -2.97
CA GLY A 144 -11.88 20.97 -2.68
C GLY A 144 -11.92 21.41 -1.22
N ASP A 145 -12.71 20.74 -0.39
CA ASP A 145 -12.96 21.10 0.99
C ASP A 145 -11.77 20.76 1.93
N ARG A 146 -11.91 21.14 3.21
CA ARG A 146 -10.89 20.89 4.23
C ARG A 146 -10.66 19.40 4.50
N ALA A 147 -11.68 18.56 4.34
CA ALA A 147 -11.55 17.11 4.56
C ALA A 147 -10.76 16.48 3.42
N GLY A 148 -11.05 16.84 2.16
CA GLY A 148 -10.30 16.40 0.99
C GLY A 148 -8.83 16.81 1.04
N ARG A 149 -8.51 18.05 1.48
CA ARG A 149 -7.11 18.48 1.69
C ARG A 149 -6.37 17.65 2.73
N LYS A 150 -7.03 17.27 3.84
CA LYS A 150 -6.44 16.37 4.85
C LYS A 150 -6.26 14.95 4.31
N ALA A 151 -7.20 14.47 3.51
CA ALA A 151 -7.09 13.16 2.86
C ALA A 151 -5.94 13.15 1.84
N ALA A 152 -5.79 14.23 1.07
CA ALA A 152 -4.67 14.42 0.14
C ALA A 152 -3.32 14.41 0.84
N TRP A 153 -3.19 15.07 1.99
CA TRP A 153 -1.96 15.07 2.77
C TRP A 153 -1.58 13.65 3.23
N ARG A 154 -2.56 12.88 3.76
CA ARG A 154 -2.33 11.47 4.15
C ARG A 154 -1.96 10.59 2.94
N ALA A 155 -2.56 10.85 1.78
CA ALA A 155 -2.20 10.16 0.55
C ALA A 155 -0.76 10.48 0.14
N LEU A 156 -0.34 11.76 0.23
CA LEU A 156 1.03 12.18 -0.02
C LEU A 156 2.01 11.45 0.92
N GLU A 157 1.79 11.50 2.24
CA GLU A 157 2.65 10.82 3.22
C GLU A 157 2.80 9.32 2.95
N SER A 158 1.71 8.66 2.55
CA SER A 158 1.69 7.23 2.20
C SER A 158 2.40 6.93 0.88
N THR A 159 2.44 7.91 -0.03
CA THR A 159 3.00 7.80 -1.38
C THR A 159 4.51 8.04 -1.39
N LEU A 160 5.00 9.01 -0.60
CA LEU A 160 6.43 9.39 -0.55
C LEU A 160 7.38 8.18 -0.45
N PRO A 161 7.19 7.20 0.48
CA PRO A 161 8.09 6.05 0.60
C PRO A 161 8.05 5.08 -0.60
N ARG A 162 7.12 5.27 -1.53
CA ARG A 162 6.92 4.44 -2.72
C ARG A 162 7.29 5.15 -4.02
N LEU A 163 7.60 6.44 -3.95
CA LEU A 163 7.89 7.30 -5.10
C LEU A 163 9.36 7.14 -5.50
N ARG A 164 9.61 6.21 -6.41
CA ARG A 164 10.93 5.95 -7.01
C ARG A 164 11.07 6.72 -8.32
N ASP A 165 12.31 6.86 -8.81
CA ASP A 165 12.56 7.44 -10.13
C ASP A 165 11.69 6.76 -11.21
N GLY A 166 11.11 7.55 -12.10
CA GLY A 166 10.17 7.11 -13.13
C GLY A 166 8.70 7.06 -12.68
N ARG A 167 8.40 7.16 -11.36
CA ARG A 167 7.04 7.25 -10.83
C ARG A 167 6.64 8.70 -10.62
N GLN A 168 5.38 9.02 -10.90
CA GLN A 168 4.82 10.36 -10.73
C GLN A 168 3.54 10.30 -9.91
N ALA A 169 3.35 11.28 -9.03
CA ALA A 169 2.11 11.47 -8.31
C ALA A 169 1.66 12.92 -8.44
N ARG A 170 0.37 13.13 -8.66
CA ARG A 170 -0.26 14.44 -8.80
C ARG A 170 -1.52 14.52 -7.95
N PHE A 171 -1.91 15.72 -7.59
CA PHE A 171 -3.08 16.01 -6.77
C PHE A 171 -4.00 16.99 -7.50
N LEU A 172 -5.23 16.56 -7.72
CA LEU A 172 -6.30 17.40 -8.24
C LEU A 172 -7.25 17.70 -7.10
N PHE A 173 -7.51 18.98 -6.87
CA PHE A 173 -8.54 19.47 -5.97
C PHE A 173 -9.67 20.05 -6.79
N LEU A 174 -10.85 19.47 -6.62
CA LEU A 174 -12.05 19.97 -7.29
C LEU A 174 -12.52 21.28 -6.63
N PRO A 175 -13.33 22.10 -7.32
CA PRO A 175 -13.96 23.27 -6.72
C PRO A 175 -14.80 22.89 -5.47
N ASP A 176 -14.96 23.81 -4.54
CA ASP A 176 -15.76 23.59 -3.33
C ASP A 176 -17.19 23.17 -3.70
N GLY A 177 -17.65 22.08 -3.08
CA GLY A 177 -18.99 21.51 -3.30
C GLY A 177 -19.12 20.58 -4.50
N GLU A 178 -18.05 20.38 -5.27
CA GLU A 178 -18.01 19.42 -6.37
C GLU A 178 -17.28 18.15 -5.94
N ASP A 179 -17.84 17.00 -6.36
CA ASP A 179 -17.21 15.70 -6.33
C ASP A 179 -16.90 15.22 -7.77
N PRO A 180 -16.15 14.13 -7.97
CA PRO A 180 -15.82 13.65 -9.31
C PRO A 180 -17.04 13.34 -10.18
N ASP A 181 -18.14 12.84 -9.61
CA ASP A 181 -19.39 12.56 -10.33
C ASP A 181 -20.05 13.86 -10.82
N SER A 182 -20.24 14.85 -9.94
CA SER A 182 -20.84 16.13 -10.30
C SER A 182 -19.97 16.88 -11.30
N MET A 183 -18.66 16.88 -11.10
CA MET A 183 -17.72 17.60 -11.95
C MET A 183 -17.68 17.04 -13.37
N VAL A 184 -17.61 15.70 -13.54
CA VAL A 184 -17.59 15.10 -14.88
C VAL A 184 -18.91 15.29 -15.61
N ARG A 185 -20.04 15.32 -14.91
CA ARG A 185 -21.35 15.62 -15.52
C ARG A 185 -21.44 17.07 -15.99
N LYS A 186 -20.85 17.99 -15.24
CA LYS A 186 -20.86 19.43 -15.52
C LYS A 186 -19.89 19.81 -16.64
N ALA A 187 -18.67 19.33 -16.60
CA ALA A 187 -17.58 19.68 -17.51
C ALA A 187 -17.53 18.80 -18.77
N GLY A 188 -18.17 17.61 -18.75
CA GLY A 188 -17.99 16.59 -19.76
C GLY A 188 -16.63 15.90 -19.68
N ALA A 189 -16.40 14.92 -20.55
CA ALA A 189 -15.15 14.16 -20.57
C ALA A 189 -13.93 15.06 -20.88
N ASP A 190 -14.05 15.94 -21.88
CA ASP A 190 -12.95 16.82 -22.29
C ASP A 190 -12.59 17.82 -21.21
N GLY A 191 -13.58 18.45 -20.56
CA GLY A 191 -13.36 19.39 -19.47
C GLY A 191 -12.74 18.72 -18.24
N PHE A 192 -13.18 17.50 -17.90
CA PHE A 192 -12.59 16.75 -16.80
C PHE A 192 -11.15 16.29 -17.11
N SER A 193 -10.87 15.92 -18.37
CA SER A 193 -9.51 15.60 -18.82
C SER A 193 -8.57 16.80 -18.68
N ALA A 194 -9.02 18.00 -19.04
CA ALA A 194 -8.23 19.22 -18.87
C ALA A 194 -7.88 19.48 -17.40
N LEU A 195 -8.83 19.26 -16.47
CA LEU A 195 -8.55 19.36 -15.03
C LEU A 195 -7.51 18.34 -14.56
N LEU A 196 -7.56 17.11 -15.07
CA LEU A 196 -6.56 16.09 -14.75
C LEU A 196 -5.15 16.48 -15.22
N ASP A 197 -5.04 17.16 -16.35
CA ASP A 197 -3.75 17.63 -16.89
C ASP A 197 -3.18 18.81 -16.08
N GLU A 198 -4.05 19.62 -15.44
CA GLU A 198 -3.70 20.70 -14.52
C GLU A 198 -3.39 20.22 -13.09
N ALA A 199 -3.55 18.92 -12.80
CA ALA A 199 -3.30 18.38 -11.46
C ALA A 199 -1.88 18.73 -10.97
N GLN A 200 -1.80 19.22 -9.73
CA GLN A 200 -0.57 19.69 -9.10
C GLN A 200 0.42 18.54 -8.85
N PRO A 201 1.69 18.65 -9.27
CA PRO A 201 2.71 17.64 -8.93
C PRO A 201 2.88 17.50 -7.42
N LEU A 202 3.18 16.29 -6.96
CA LEU A 202 3.43 15.97 -5.54
C LEU A 202 4.48 16.90 -4.92
N SER A 203 5.54 17.22 -5.67
CA SER A 203 6.60 18.12 -5.20
C SER A 203 6.07 19.52 -4.88
N ASP A 204 5.18 20.03 -5.73
CA ASP A 204 4.61 21.37 -5.54
C ASP A 204 3.63 21.36 -4.37
N PHE A 205 2.74 20.38 -4.32
CA PHE A 205 1.79 20.23 -3.22
C PHE A 205 2.51 20.12 -1.85
N LEU A 206 3.61 19.35 -1.78
CA LEU A 206 4.40 19.20 -0.56
C LEU A 206 5.03 20.52 -0.12
N PHE A 207 5.70 21.22 -1.04
CA PHE A 207 6.40 22.47 -0.68
C PHE A 207 5.43 23.61 -0.43
N ASP A 208 4.33 23.71 -1.16
CA ASP A 208 3.29 24.72 -0.93
C ASP A 208 2.67 24.56 0.46
N HIS A 209 2.45 23.33 0.90
CA HIS A 209 1.96 23.07 2.26
C HIS A 209 2.92 23.59 3.32
N PHE A 210 4.18 23.23 3.27
CA PHE A 210 5.16 23.64 4.30
C PHE A 210 5.51 25.12 4.24
N THR A 211 5.61 25.71 3.04
CA THR A 211 5.86 27.15 2.90
C THR A 211 4.69 28.00 3.38
N GLY A 212 3.46 27.47 3.26
CA GLY A 212 2.27 28.11 3.81
C GLY A 212 2.19 28.13 5.34
N GLU A 213 2.98 27.28 6.04
CA GLU A 213 3.00 27.21 7.50
C GLU A 213 4.07 28.11 8.16
N VAL A 214 4.95 28.72 7.37
CA VAL A 214 6.11 29.47 7.87
C VAL A 214 6.25 30.83 7.19
N ASP A 215 6.88 31.78 7.87
CA ASP A 215 7.26 33.07 7.27
C ASP A 215 8.55 32.93 6.46
N MET A 216 8.43 32.80 5.14
CA MET A 216 9.56 32.66 4.22
C MET A 216 10.45 33.90 4.12
N THR A 217 10.00 35.04 4.60
CA THR A 217 10.81 36.30 4.60
C THR A 217 11.82 36.32 5.73
N ALA A 218 11.51 35.66 6.85
CA ALA A 218 12.34 35.56 8.02
C ALA A 218 13.36 34.42 7.98
N LEU A 219 14.52 34.58 8.59
CA LEU A 219 15.55 33.53 8.64
C LEU A 219 15.09 32.33 9.46
N ASP A 220 14.43 32.57 10.58
CA ASP A 220 13.88 31.55 11.48
C ASP A 220 12.72 30.76 10.78
N GLY A 221 11.90 31.44 9.99
CA GLY A 221 10.86 30.78 9.18
C GLY A 221 11.47 29.84 8.14
N ARG A 222 12.54 30.24 7.44
CA ARG A 222 13.26 29.36 6.51
C ARG A 222 13.94 28.19 7.23
N ALA A 223 14.49 28.41 8.42
CA ALA A 223 15.04 27.33 9.24
C ALA A 223 13.95 26.33 9.66
N LYS A 224 12.78 26.83 10.05
CA LYS A 224 11.62 26.01 10.40
C LYS A 224 11.08 25.21 9.20
N LEU A 225 11.11 25.77 7.97
CA LEU A 225 10.79 25.02 6.76
C LEU A 225 11.65 23.76 6.64
N VAL A 226 12.96 23.88 6.88
CA VAL A 226 13.88 22.72 6.83
C VAL A 226 13.51 21.68 7.89
N GLU A 227 13.21 22.12 9.10
CA GLU A 227 12.79 21.23 10.20
C GLU A 227 11.52 20.44 9.85
N LEU A 228 10.52 21.10 9.27
CA LEU A 228 9.22 20.51 8.90
C LEU A 228 9.33 19.60 7.67
N ALA A 229 10.02 20.01 6.62
CA ALA A 229 10.05 19.30 5.34
C ALA A 229 11.04 18.12 5.33
N ARG A 230 12.17 18.23 6.04
CA ARG A 230 13.23 17.20 6.04
C ARG A 230 12.72 15.80 6.40
N PRO A 231 11.93 15.57 7.47
CA PRO A 231 11.45 14.23 7.82
C PRO A 231 10.62 13.58 6.69
N ALA A 232 9.80 14.36 5.98
CA ALA A 232 9.03 13.88 4.86
C ALA A 232 9.94 13.47 3.68
N LEU A 233 10.93 14.30 3.33
CA LEU A 233 11.88 14.01 2.26
C LEU A 233 12.80 12.82 2.59
N GLU A 234 13.11 12.57 3.85
CA GLU A 234 13.90 11.42 4.30
C GLU A 234 13.17 10.09 4.07
N THR A 235 11.84 10.09 3.94
CA THR A 235 11.07 8.90 3.61
C THR A 235 11.17 8.48 2.14
N LEU A 236 11.57 9.41 1.25
CA LEU A 236 11.76 9.13 -0.17
C LEU A 236 12.85 8.07 -0.37
N PRO A 237 12.64 7.09 -1.25
CA PRO A 237 13.69 6.16 -1.66
C PRO A 237 14.90 6.90 -2.22
N ALA A 238 16.09 6.35 -2.05
CA ALA A 238 17.31 6.89 -2.68
C ALA A 238 17.13 6.90 -4.21
N GLY A 239 17.47 8.03 -4.85
CA GLY A 239 17.33 8.24 -6.28
C GLY A 239 17.43 9.71 -6.65
N VAL A 240 17.40 9.99 -7.95
CA VAL A 240 17.53 11.35 -8.51
C VAL A 240 16.41 12.26 -8.04
N PHE A 241 15.18 11.73 -7.97
CA PHE A 241 14.03 12.51 -7.50
C PHE A 241 14.23 13.00 -6.07
N ARG A 242 14.70 12.13 -5.16
CA ARG A 242 15.01 12.53 -3.78
C ARG A 242 16.08 13.63 -3.74
N ASP A 243 17.15 13.49 -4.52
CA ASP A 243 18.23 14.49 -4.55
C ASP A 243 17.71 15.85 -5.05
N MET A 244 16.85 15.85 -6.08
CA MET A 244 16.19 17.07 -6.58
C MET A 244 15.26 17.70 -5.55
N MET A 245 14.52 16.91 -4.76
CA MET A 245 13.66 17.42 -3.69
C MET A 245 14.48 18.08 -2.57
N PHE A 246 15.62 17.50 -2.19
CA PHE A 246 16.53 18.15 -1.24
C PHE A 246 17.16 19.43 -1.81
N ALA A 247 17.58 19.43 -3.07
CA ALA A 247 18.09 20.64 -3.73
C ALA A 247 17.04 21.77 -3.78
N ARG A 248 15.76 21.42 -4.02
CA ARG A 248 14.66 22.38 -3.94
C ARG A 248 14.47 22.93 -2.53
N LEU A 249 14.57 22.09 -1.50
CA LEU A 249 14.51 22.51 -0.10
C LEU A 249 15.66 23.48 0.23
N GLU A 250 16.89 23.19 -0.21
CA GLU A 250 18.05 24.07 -0.05
C GLU A 250 17.83 25.43 -0.71
N THR A 251 17.26 25.43 -1.91
CA THR A 251 16.96 26.65 -2.67
C THR A 251 15.93 27.51 -1.91
N LEU A 252 14.84 26.89 -1.44
CA LEU A 252 13.79 27.58 -0.67
C LEU A 252 14.31 28.11 0.67
N ALA A 253 15.11 27.32 1.36
CA ALA A 253 15.71 27.70 2.64
C ALA A 253 16.85 28.71 2.48
N GLN A 254 17.37 28.91 1.26
CA GLN A 254 18.59 29.70 0.97
C GLN A 254 19.78 29.22 1.80
N HIS A 255 19.86 27.92 2.07
CA HIS A 255 20.89 27.30 2.90
C HIS A 255 21.24 25.89 2.39
N ARG A 256 22.55 25.58 2.31
CA ARG A 256 23.00 24.22 1.99
C ARG A 256 22.80 23.29 3.17
N LEU A 257 22.12 22.18 2.94
CA LEU A 257 21.91 21.16 3.95
C LEU A 257 23.10 20.20 3.94
N THR A 258 24.03 20.38 4.86
CA THR A 258 25.14 19.42 5.03
C THR A 258 24.60 18.04 5.41
N PRO A 259 25.14 16.94 4.85
CA PRO A 259 24.70 15.56 5.17
C PRO A 259 24.88 15.15 6.64
N GLY A 260 25.46 16.04 7.48
CA GLY A 260 25.86 15.76 8.85
C GLY A 260 24.94 16.29 9.96
N ASN A 261 23.93 17.12 9.67
CA ASN A 261 22.98 17.56 10.71
C ASN A 261 21.75 16.63 10.80
N ARG A 262 22.02 15.33 10.99
CA ARG A 262 20.99 14.44 11.56
C ARG A 262 20.74 14.94 12.98
N ALA A 263 19.50 15.38 13.27
CA ALA A 263 19.08 15.53 14.66
C ALA A 263 19.45 14.23 15.38
N PRO A 264 20.02 14.27 16.60
CA PRO A 264 20.34 13.06 17.32
C PRO A 264 19.03 12.29 17.46
N ALA A 265 18.96 11.13 16.80
CA ALA A 265 17.91 10.17 17.08
C ALA A 265 17.91 9.99 18.59
N LYS A 266 16.74 10.21 19.25
CA LYS A 266 16.58 9.95 20.67
C LYS A 266 17.23 8.62 20.97
N GLU A 267 18.33 8.67 21.74
CA GLU A 267 19.08 7.55 22.23
C GLU A 267 18.20 6.71 23.13
N ASN A 268 17.41 5.81 22.55
CA ASN A 268 16.77 4.67 23.19
C ASN A 268 16.32 3.64 22.14
N ALA A 269 17.18 3.39 21.15
CA ALA A 269 17.16 2.13 20.40
C ALA A 269 18.60 1.65 20.33
N GLN A 270 18.89 0.56 21.02
CA GLN A 270 20.11 -0.20 20.83
C GLN A 270 20.36 -0.36 19.32
N PRO A 271 21.61 -0.20 18.82
CA PRO A 271 21.89 -0.30 17.40
C PRO A 271 21.49 -1.71 16.93
N ARG A 272 20.31 -1.80 16.29
CA ARG A 272 20.04 -2.95 15.43
C ARG A 272 21.10 -2.87 14.35
N ARG A 273 22.11 -3.72 14.46
CA ARG A 273 23.05 -4.03 13.39
C ARG A 273 22.20 -4.27 12.14
N THR A 274 22.22 -3.33 11.19
CA THR A 274 21.72 -3.53 9.84
C THR A 274 22.56 -4.65 9.26
N ARG A 275 22.05 -5.87 9.32
CA ARG A 275 22.61 -6.96 8.53
C ARG A 275 22.54 -6.52 7.07
N PRO A 276 23.65 -6.59 6.33
CA PRO A 276 23.62 -6.39 4.90
C PRO A 276 22.55 -7.34 4.34
N SER A 277 21.75 -6.85 3.38
CA SER A 277 20.79 -7.67 2.63
C SER A 277 21.56 -8.79 1.95
N GLN A 278 21.67 -9.92 2.64
CA GLN A 278 22.39 -11.08 2.12
C GLN A 278 21.48 -11.75 1.12
N SER A 279 21.88 -11.78 -0.14
CA SER A 279 21.20 -12.55 -1.18
C SER A 279 20.94 -13.98 -0.66
N ARG A 280 19.70 -14.44 -0.74
CA ARG A 280 19.32 -15.80 -0.36
C ARG A 280 19.85 -16.77 -1.43
N THR A 281 21.13 -17.13 -1.33
CA THR A 281 21.68 -18.19 -2.19
C THR A 281 21.09 -19.55 -1.77
N PRO A 282 20.95 -20.51 -2.70
CA PRO A 282 20.48 -21.85 -2.37
C PRO A 282 21.28 -22.50 -1.22
N MET A 283 22.60 -22.28 -1.18
CA MET A 283 23.47 -22.79 -0.13
C MET A 283 23.15 -22.21 1.25
N ARG A 284 22.87 -20.90 1.35
CA ARG A 284 22.43 -20.26 2.60
C ARG A 284 21.07 -20.77 3.06
N MET A 285 20.17 -21.06 2.13
CA MET A 285 18.88 -21.66 2.46
C MET A 285 19.05 -23.07 2.99
N ALA A 286 19.92 -23.90 2.37
CA ALA A 286 20.21 -25.24 2.83
C ALA A 286 20.80 -25.24 4.25
N MET A 287 21.77 -24.36 4.55
CA MET A 287 22.31 -24.18 5.90
C MET A 287 21.23 -23.76 6.90
N ALA A 288 20.38 -22.81 6.55
CA ALA A 288 19.31 -22.34 7.43
C ALA A 288 18.31 -23.46 7.77
N HIS A 289 17.94 -24.29 6.80
CA HIS A 289 17.06 -25.44 7.03
C HIS A 289 17.72 -26.49 7.92
N LEU A 290 19.00 -26.75 7.71
CA LEU A 290 19.74 -27.74 8.53
C LEU A 290 19.91 -27.25 9.96
N VAL A 291 20.20 -25.97 10.20
CA VAL A 291 20.27 -25.39 11.55
C VAL A 291 18.91 -25.42 12.25
N GLN A 292 17.81 -25.16 11.53
CA GLN A 292 16.48 -25.26 12.11
C GLN A 292 16.02 -26.68 12.39
N ASN A 293 16.48 -27.66 11.61
CA ASN A 293 16.11 -29.07 11.70
C ASN A 293 17.34 -29.97 11.49
N PRO A 294 18.19 -30.16 12.50
CA PRO A 294 19.43 -30.94 12.38
C PRO A 294 19.23 -32.38 11.86
N GLY A 295 18.08 -32.99 12.15
CA GLY A 295 17.71 -34.29 11.64
C GLY A 295 17.66 -34.43 10.12
N LEU A 296 17.54 -33.31 9.39
CA LEU A 296 17.60 -33.31 7.91
C LEU A 296 18.98 -33.75 7.38
N ALA A 297 20.03 -33.72 8.18
CA ALA A 297 21.36 -34.21 7.80
C ALA A 297 21.31 -35.67 7.29
N THR A 298 20.46 -36.50 7.86
CA THR A 298 20.33 -37.92 7.47
C THR A 298 19.66 -38.11 6.08
N THR A 299 19.02 -37.08 5.54
CA THR A 299 18.36 -37.13 4.23
C THR A 299 19.25 -36.63 3.09
N VAL A 300 20.40 -36.03 3.42
CA VAL A 300 21.35 -35.50 2.43
C VAL A 300 22.04 -36.67 1.72
N GLN A 301 21.89 -36.75 0.41
CA GLN A 301 22.50 -37.77 -0.44
C GLN A 301 23.36 -37.11 -1.54
N ASN A 302 24.37 -37.84 -2.04
CA ASN A 302 25.20 -37.46 -3.18
C ASN A 302 25.97 -36.12 -3.01
N MET A 303 26.52 -35.85 -1.82
CA MET A 303 27.38 -34.67 -1.61
C MET A 303 28.60 -34.63 -2.54
N ASP A 304 29.14 -35.82 -2.86
CA ASP A 304 30.30 -35.97 -3.76
C ASP A 304 30.04 -35.37 -5.17
N ALA A 305 28.77 -35.29 -5.60
CA ALA A 305 28.42 -34.68 -6.88
C ALA A 305 28.66 -33.18 -6.93
N LEU A 306 28.84 -32.55 -5.77
CA LEU A 306 29.12 -31.09 -5.64
C LEU A 306 30.60 -30.82 -5.38
N GLU A 307 31.43 -31.87 -5.20
CA GLU A 307 32.88 -31.74 -5.04
C GLU A 307 33.49 -31.24 -6.34
N GLY A 308 34.30 -30.17 -6.22
CA GLY A 308 34.89 -29.48 -7.40
C GLY A 308 34.07 -28.33 -7.98
N CYS A 309 32.87 -28.08 -7.46
CA CYS A 309 32.09 -26.87 -7.81
C CYS A 309 32.52 -25.69 -6.92
N ASP A 310 32.83 -24.55 -7.52
CA ASP A 310 33.12 -23.30 -6.77
C ASP A 310 31.81 -22.70 -6.20
N ILE A 311 31.29 -23.32 -5.13
CA ILE A 311 30.06 -22.88 -4.46
C ILE A 311 30.42 -22.25 -3.12
N ALA A 312 30.23 -20.94 -3.01
CA ALA A 312 30.53 -20.21 -1.78
C ALA A 312 29.75 -20.77 -0.57
N GLY A 313 30.48 -21.25 0.43
CA GLY A 313 29.91 -21.80 1.66
C GLY A 313 29.67 -23.33 1.63
N PHE A 314 30.08 -24.04 0.57
CA PHE A 314 29.91 -25.50 0.47
C PHE A 314 30.68 -26.26 1.54
N GLU A 315 31.92 -25.87 1.85
CA GLU A 315 32.74 -26.51 2.89
C GLU A 315 32.07 -26.42 4.29
N ILE A 316 31.59 -25.23 4.62
CA ILE A 316 30.87 -25.01 5.90
C ILE A 316 29.58 -25.84 5.96
N TRP A 317 28.85 -25.91 4.85
CA TRP A 317 27.63 -26.71 4.77
C TRP A 317 27.92 -28.20 4.93
N ARG A 318 29.01 -28.74 4.31
CA ARG A 318 29.46 -30.12 4.44
C ARG A 318 29.82 -30.46 5.89
N GLU A 319 30.62 -29.61 6.53
CA GLU A 319 30.97 -29.79 7.96
C GLU A 319 29.71 -29.80 8.85
N LEU A 320 28.75 -28.93 8.58
CA LEU A 320 27.49 -28.83 9.31
C LEU A 320 26.65 -30.13 9.15
N VAL A 321 26.57 -30.67 7.92
CA VAL A 321 25.88 -31.93 7.63
C VAL A 321 26.53 -33.05 8.39
N ASP A 322 27.87 -33.19 8.32
CA ASP A 322 28.62 -34.26 9.02
C ASP A 322 28.47 -34.16 10.53
N PHE A 323 28.45 -32.95 11.07
CA PHE A 323 28.23 -32.73 12.50
C PHE A 323 26.81 -33.13 12.93
N CYS A 324 25.79 -32.70 12.20
CA CYS A 324 24.40 -33.05 12.51
C CYS A 324 24.09 -34.54 12.28
N ALA A 325 24.71 -35.21 11.31
CA ALA A 325 24.52 -36.62 11.03
C ALA A 325 25.01 -37.50 12.18
N LYS A 326 26.03 -37.06 12.93
CA LYS A 326 26.54 -37.79 14.14
C LYS A 326 25.56 -37.72 15.30
N SER A 327 24.62 -36.75 15.31
CA SER A 327 23.66 -36.57 16.39
C SER A 327 22.30 -36.14 15.88
N PRO A 328 21.54 -37.02 15.19
CA PRO A 328 20.33 -36.67 14.44
C PRO A 328 19.18 -36.11 15.31
N ASN A 329 19.19 -36.37 16.61
CA ASN A 329 18.16 -35.90 17.54
C ASN A 329 18.54 -34.59 18.28
N MET A 330 19.62 -33.95 17.85
CA MET A 330 20.07 -32.67 18.42
C MET A 330 19.06 -31.56 18.17
N SER A 331 18.81 -30.73 19.18
CA SER A 331 17.99 -29.53 19.01
C SER A 331 18.81 -28.39 18.42
N THR A 332 18.13 -27.41 17.77
CA THR A 332 18.78 -26.18 17.27
C THR A 332 19.59 -25.47 18.36
N ALA A 333 19.10 -25.42 19.61
CA ALA A 333 19.79 -24.77 20.72
C ALA A 333 21.12 -25.48 21.02
N GLN A 334 21.13 -26.81 21.10
CA GLN A 334 22.32 -27.62 21.32
C GLN A 334 23.32 -27.50 20.16
N LEU A 335 22.82 -27.44 18.91
CA LEU A 335 23.66 -27.24 17.75
C LEU A 335 24.41 -25.90 17.83
N LEU A 336 23.69 -24.81 18.17
CA LEU A 336 24.29 -23.46 18.26
C LEU A 336 25.27 -23.30 19.42
N GLU A 337 25.16 -24.12 20.49
CA GLU A 337 26.11 -24.13 21.61
C GLU A 337 27.38 -24.94 21.30
N LEU A 338 27.27 -25.97 20.49
CA LEU A 338 28.37 -26.93 20.24
C LEU A 338 29.12 -26.65 18.92
N TRP A 339 28.52 -25.86 18.03
CA TRP A 339 29.15 -25.48 16.76
C TRP A 339 30.02 -24.23 16.95
N HIS A 340 31.34 -24.48 17.06
CA HIS A 340 32.37 -23.43 17.17
C HIS A 340 33.38 -23.57 16.05
#